data_4e3439270308ea8d948ddfcd8707e564
#
_entry.id   4e3439270308ea8d948ddfcd8707e564
#
_cell.length_a   1.000
_cell.length_b   1.000
_cell.length_c   1.000
_cell.angle_alpha   90.00
_cell.angle_beta   90.00
_cell.angle_gamma   90.00
#
_symmetry.space_group_name_H-M   'P 1'
#
loop_
_entity.id
_entity.type
_entity.pdbx_description
1 polymer ?
#
loop_
_entity_poly.entity_id
_entity_poly.type
_entity_poly.pdbx_seq_one_letter_code
_entity_poly.pdbx_strand_id
1 'polypeptide(L)'
;YGLVGSEMCIRDRVNKKGQLKSSIIIDELPTIYFRGIDNLIATARSNKVAVCLGFQDFSQLARDYGDKEAKVIQNTVGNIFSGQVVGETAKSLSERFGKILQQRQSISINRQDTSTSINTQLDSLIPASKIANLSQGTFVGSVADNFGEEIDQKIFHSRIIVDSEKVAAETKAYKKIPVINEFKDENGNDIMQQQIDRNYSHIKADVMQIIEDEMERIKNDPDLKPLIPQDEGDKE
;
A
#
# COMPACT_ATOMS: atom_id res chain seq x y z
N TYR A 1 -5.32 1.40 -15.60
CA TYR A 1 -6.40 0.78 -16.38
C TYR A 1 -6.70 -0.69 -16.01
N GLY A 2 -5.78 -1.40 -15.36
CA GLY A 2 -5.92 -2.84 -15.13
C GLY A 2 -6.79 -3.27 -13.95
N LEU A 3 -7.22 -2.38 -13.07
CA LEU A 3 -7.82 -2.74 -11.78
C LEU A 3 -9.29 -2.35 -11.59
N VAL A 4 -9.92 -1.72 -12.57
CA VAL A 4 -11.30 -1.19 -12.42
C VAL A 4 -12.30 -2.29 -12.04
N GLY A 5 -12.23 -3.45 -12.65
CA GLY A 5 -13.09 -4.59 -12.30
C GLY A 5 -12.79 -5.17 -10.92
N SER A 6 -11.51 -5.31 -10.57
CA SER A 6 -11.08 -5.81 -9.27
C SER A 6 -11.42 -4.82 -8.15
N GLU A 7 -11.25 -3.53 -8.39
CA GLU A 7 -11.62 -2.46 -7.45
C GLU A 7 -13.12 -2.48 -7.15
N MET A 8 -13.96 -2.64 -8.17
CA MET A 8 -15.42 -2.71 -8.00
C MET A 8 -15.83 -3.93 -7.18
N CYS A 9 -15.24 -5.10 -7.44
CA CYS A 9 -15.48 -6.32 -6.66
C CYS A 9 -15.04 -6.18 -5.20
N ILE A 10 -13.89 -5.55 -4.96
CA ILE A 10 -13.38 -5.29 -3.62
C ILE A 10 -14.33 -4.36 -2.86
N ARG A 11 -14.75 -3.24 -3.45
CA ARG A 11 -15.67 -2.28 -2.84
C ARG A 11 -17.02 -2.90 -2.51
N ASP A 12 -17.57 -3.69 -3.42
CA ASP A 12 -18.84 -4.39 -3.22
C ASP A 12 -18.78 -5.36 -2.04
N ARG A 13 -17.67 -6.06 -1.87
CA ARG A 13 -17.49 -7.02 -0.79
C ARG A 13 -17.23 -6.34 0.56
N VAL A 14 -16.39 -5.30 0.57
CA VAL A 14 -16.03 -4.56 1.77
C VAL A 14 -17.23 -3.83 2.38
N ASN A 15 -18.19 -3.40 1.57
CA ASN A 15 -19.36 -2.66 2.01
C ASN A 15 -20.53 -3.52 2.47
N LYS A 16 -20.45 -4.85 2.36
CA LYS A 16 -21.53 -5.76 2.78
C LYS A 16 -21.28 -6.34 4.18
N LYS A 17 -22.26 -6.20 5.07
CA LYS A 17 -22.24 -6.84 6.39
C LYS A 17 -22.48 -8.35 6.28
N GLY A 18 -21.96 -9.10 7.24
CA GLY A 18 -22.21 -10.55 7.33
C GLY A 18 -21.37 -11.41 6.40
N GLN A 19 -20.41 -10.83 5.67
CA GLN A 19 -19.47 -11.58 4.83
C GLN A 19 -18.41 -12.28 5.67
N LEU A 20 -17.76 -13.29 5.09
CA LEU A 20 -16.62 -13.97 5.69
C LEU A 20 -15.47 -12.96 5.90
N LYS A 21 -14.68 -13.19 6.96
CA LYS A 21 -13.43 -12.45 7.19
C LYS A 21 -12.57 -12.53 5.93
N SER A 22 -12.03 -11.41 5.49
CA SER A 22 -11.17 -11.34 4.33
C SER A 22 -10.03 -10.36 4.55
N SER A 23 -9.02 -10.41 3.71
CA SER A 23 -7.90 -9.48 3.75
C SER A 23 -7.62 -8.91 2.36
N ILE A 24 -7.16 -7.67 2.34
CA ILE A 24 -6.64 -6.97 1.17
C ILE A 24 -5.17 -6.74 1.45
N ILE A 25 -4.31 -7.30 0.62
CA ILE A 25 -2.86 -7.15 0.72
C ILE A 25 -2.39 -6.48 -0.57
N ILE A 26 -1.85 -5.28 -0.45
CA ILE A 26 -1.30 -4.53 -1.57
C ILE A 26 0.17 -4.31 -1.27
N ASP A 27 1.02 -4.99 -2.03
CA ASP A 27 2.44 -4.73 -2.05
C ASP A 27 2.74 -3.63 -3.07
N GLU A 28 3.63 -2.70 -2.72
CA GLU A 28 3.99 -1.54 -3.54
C GLU A 28 2.78 -0.65 -3.92
N LEU A 29 2.03 -0.21 -2.90
CA LEU A 29 0.83 0.63 -3.05
C LEU A 29 1.00 1.83 -4.01
N PRO A 30 2.13 2.57 -4.03
CA PRO A 30 2.30 3.70 -4.95
C PRO A 30 2.24 3.33 -6.44
N THR A 31 2.56 2.09 -6.80
CA THR A 31 2.50 1.64 -8.21
C THR A 31 1.08 1.27 -8.66
N ILE A 32 0.19 1.06 -7.69
CA ILE A 32 -1.19 0.67 -7.91
C ILE A 32 -2.09 1.79 -7.42
N TYR A 33 -2.48 2.71 -8.32
CA TYR A 33 -3.40 3.76 -7.94
C TYR A 33 -4.80 3.18 -7.68
N PHE A 34 -5.20 3.15 -6.41
CA PHE A 34 -6.51 2.70 -5.96
C PHE A 34 -7.29 3.90 -5.41
N ARG A 35 -8.16 4.48 -6.22
CA ARG A 35 -8.91 5.68 -5.85
C ARG A 35 -9.79 5.45 -4.63
N GLY A 36 -9.65 6.30 -3.60
CA GLY A 36 -10.46 6.24 -2.38
C GLY A 36 -10.12 5.07 -1.46
N ILE A 37 -8.87 4.63 -1.46
CA ILE A 37 -8.37 3.58 -0.56
C ILE A 37 -8.47 4.01 0.91
N ASP A 38 -8.37 5.29 1.20
CA ASP A 38 -8.57 5.89 2.52
C ASP A 38 -9.95 5.57 3.09
N ASN A 39 -11.00 5.77 2.30
CA ASN A 39 -12.36 5.41 2.66
C ASN A 39 -12.53 3.89 2.82
N LEU A 40 -11.90 3.11 1.97
CA LEU A 40 -11.94 1.65 2.05
C LEU A 40 -11.33 1.17 3.36
N ILE A 41 -10.17 1.69 3.75
CA ILE A 41 -9.52 1.33 5.03
C ILE A 41 -10.43 1.68 6.21
N ALA A 42 -11.05 2.85 6.19
CA ALA A 42 -11.95 3.31 7.26
C ALA A 42 -13.19 2.42 7.41
N THR A 43 -13.77 1.95 6.31
CA THR A 43 -14.98 1.11 6.30
C THR A 43 -14.69 -0.38 6.44
N ALA A 44 -13.54 -0.85 5.98
CA ALA A 44 -13.13 -2.26 5.98
C ALA A 44 -13.17 -2.89 7.37
N ARG A 45 -12.75 -2.14 8.40
CA ARG A 45 -12.73 -2.61 9.78
C ARG A 45 -14.09 -3.06 10.29
N SER A 46 -15.15 -2.30 10.02
CA SER A 46 -16.51 -2.62 10.43
C SER A 46 -17.06 -3.88 9.77
N ASN A 47 -16.55 -4.22 8.60
CA ASN A 47 -16.95 -5.38 7.80
C ASN A 47 -15.98 -6.57 7.93
N LYS A 48 -15.08 -6.55 8.93
CA LYS A 48 -14.11 -7.62 9.22
C LYS A 48 -13.13 -7.89 8.06
N VAL A 49 -12.73 -6.84 7.36
CA VAL A 49 -11.71 -6.89 6.32
C VAL A 49 -10.42 -6.31 6.89
N ALA A 50 -9.34 -7.08 6.88
CA ALA A 50 -8.01 -6.60 7.21
C ALA A 50 -7.35 -5.99 5.96
N VAL A 51 -6.65 -4.87 6.14
CA VAL A 51 -5.94 -4.21 5.05
C VAL A 51 -4.46 -4.14 5.41
N CYS A 52 -3.60 -4.64 4.52
CA CYS A 52 -2.15 -4.56 4.62
C CYS A 52 -1.61 -3.81 3.39
N LEU A 53 -0.90 -2.72 3.64
CA LEU A 53 -0.34 -1.87 2.58
C LEU A 53 1.17 -1.85 2.71
N GLY A 54 1.88 -2.25 1.65
CA GLY A 54 3.32 -2.19 1.52
C GLY A 54 3.76 -1.03 0.64
N PHE A 55 4.80 -0.31 1.03
CA PHE A 55 5.47 0.71 0.22
C PHE A 55 6.83 1.06 0.83
N GLN A 56 7.68 1.73 0.07
CA GLN A 56 9.06 1.98 0.45
C GLN A 56 9.25 3.34 1.14
N ASP A 57 8.50 4.35 0.74
CA ASP A 57 8.67 5.71 1.23
C ASP A 57 7.35 6.50 1.22
N PHE A 58 7.16 7.36 2.24
CA PHE A 58 5.99 8.24 2.32
C PHE A 58 5.93 9.29 1.23
N SER A 59 7.08 9.73 0.71
CA SER A 59 7.11 10.70 -0.39
C SER A 59 6.58 10.11 -1.70
N GLN A 60 6.81 8.83 -1.96
CA GLN A 60 6.19 8.16 -3.10
C GLN A 60 4.66 8.09 -2.94
N LEU A 61 4.19 7.75 -1.74
CA LEU A 61 2.77 7.73 -1.46
C LEU A 61 2.13 9.12 -1.64
N ALA A 62 2.79 10.17 -1.14
CA ALA A 62 2.32 11.55 -1.27
C ALA A 62 2.33 12.04 -2.72
N ARG A 63 3.32 11.64 -3.52
CA ARG A 63 3.37 11.97 -4.96
C ARG A 63 2.19 11.39 -5.73
N ASP A 64 1.83 10.13 -5.47
CA ASP A 64 0.90 9.38 -6.31
C ASP A 64 -0.56 9.51 -5.82
N TYR A 65 -0.76 9.69 -4.51
CA TYR A 65 -2.09 9.87 -3.88
C TYR A 65 -2.38 11.31 -3.46
N GLY A 66 -1.36 12.18 -3.47
CA GLY A 66 -1.44 13.54 -2.92
C GLY A 66 -1.26 13.57 -1.39
N ASP A 67 -0.79 14.71 -0.87
CA ASP A 67 -0.44 14.88 0.55
C ASP A 67 -1.58 14.61 1.51
N LYS A 68 -2.81 14.98 1.13
CA LYS A 68 -3.99 14.83 2.00
C LYS A 68 -4.37 13.35 2.17
N GLU A 69 -4.50 12.62 1.06
CA GLU A 69 -4.87 11.19 1.07
C GLU A 69 -3.77 10.35 1.71
N ALA A 70 -2.50 10.62 1.39
CA ALA A 70 -1.36 9.96 2.02
C ALA A 70 -1.35 10.13 3.56
N LYS A 71 -1.66 11.33 4.08
CA LYS A 71 -1.78 11.57 5.52
C LYS A 71 -2.95 10.82 6.14
N VAL A 72 -4.09 10.76 5.45
CA VAL A 72 -5.25 9.98 5.94
C VAL A 72 -4.89 8.51 6.03
N ILE A 73 -4.26 7.94 5.00
CA ILE A 73 -3.78 6.54 5.00
C ILE A 73 -2.86 6.30 6.19
N GLN A 74 -1.84 7.15 6.38
CA GLN A 74 -0.89 7.03 7.50
C GLN A 74 -1.56 7.09 8.87
N ASN A 75 -2.56 7.94 9.05
CA ASN A 75 -3.22 8.13 10.35
C ASN A 75 -4.27 7.06 10.65
N THR A 76 -4.84 6.44 9.62
CA THR A 76 -5.90 5.44 9.78
C THR A 76 -5.34 4.05 10.13
N VAL A 77 -4.11 3.75 9.71
CA VAL A 77 -3.48 2.46 10.04
C VAL A 77 -3.07 2.40 11.51
N GLY A 78 -3.51 1.34 12.20
CA GLY A 78 -3.15 1.10 13.61
C GLY A 78 -1.82 0.41 13.79
N ASN A 79 -1.49 -0.52 12.89
CA ASN A 79 -0.26 -1.31 12.94
C ASN A 79 0.74 -0.80 11.91
N ILE A 80 1.99 -0.62 12.32
CA ILE A 80 3.08 -0.21 11.44
C ILE A 80 4.28 -1.12 11.67
N PHE A 81 4.87 -1.58 10.58
CA PHE A 81 6.12 -2.33 10.56
C PHE A 81 7.06 -1.63 9.58
N SER A 82 8.19 -1.15 10.05
CA SER A 82 9.18 -0.46 9.21
C SER A 82 10.55 -1.08 9.36
N GLY A 83 11.16 -1.42 8.24
CA GLY A 83 12.59 -1.64 8.14
C GLY A 83 13.36 -0.33 8.11
N GLN A 84 14.58 -0.36 7.55
CA GLN A 84 15.39 0.82 7.37
C GLN A 84 14.73 1.79 6.40
N VAL A 85 14.50 3.02 6.87
CA VAL A 85 14.03 4.16 6.06
C VAL A 85 14.77 5.42 6.46
N VAL A 86 14.87 6.40 5.56
CA VAL A 86 15.67 7.60 5.77
C VAL A 86 14.84 8.88 5.61
N GLY A 87 15.43 10.02 5.91
CA GLY A 87 14.86 11.33 5.63
C GLY A 87 13.58 11.62 6.39
N GLU A 88 12.58 12.14 5.68
CA GLU A 88 11.31 12.58 6.26
C GLU A 88 10.46 11.41 6.76
N THR A 89 10.53 10.25 6.11
CA THR A 89 9.87 9.02 6.55
C THR A 89 10.37 8.57 7.91
N ALA A 90 11.68 8.56 8.14
CA ALA A 90 12.25 8.21 9.44
C ALA A 90 11.85 9.20 10.56
N LYS A 91 11.76 10.50 10.24
CA LYS A 91 11.31 11.52 11.20
C LYS A 91 9.84 11.34 11.56
N SER A 92 8.97 11.17 10.56
CA SER A 92 7.54 10.95 10.75
C SER A 92 7.26 9.72 11.62
N LEU A 93 7.98 8.63 11.40
CA LEU A 93 7.89 7.42 12.24
C LEU A 93 8.38 7.66 13.66
N SER A 94 9.51 8.35 13.83
CA SER A 94 10.05 8.71 15.15
C SER A 94 9.08 9.56 15.97
N GLU A 95 8.42 10.52 15.33
CA GLU A 95 7.38 11.36 15.95
C GLU A 95 6.15 10.55 16.35
N ARG A 96 5.74 9.61 15.49
CA ARG A 96 4.60 8.73 15.75
C ARG A 96 4.84 7.77 16.92
N PHE A 97 6.06 7.30 17.11
CA PHE A 97 6.43 6.45 18.24
C PHE A 97 6.49 7.23 19.56
N GLY A 98 6.49 8.55 19.49
CA GLY A 98 6.42 9.42 20.65
C GLY A 98 7.74 9.64 21.34
N LYS A 99 7.65 10.22 22.54
CA LYS A 99 8.81 10.63 23.34
C LYS A 99 8.76 10.04 24.73
N ILE A 100 9.93 9.86 25.32
CA ILE A 100 10.10 9.37 26.68
C ILE A 100 10.97 10.35 27.48
N LEU A 101 10.69 10.46 28.79
CA LEU A 101 11.55 11.21 29.71
C LEU A 101 12.81 10.40 29.97
N GLN A 102 13.97 10.91 29.54
CA GLN A 102 15.28 10.34 29.83
C GLN A 102 16.03 11.19 30.85
N GLN A 103 16.61 10.53 31.84
CA GLN A 103 17.51 11.18 32.77
C GLN A 103 18.92 11.13 32.20
N ARG A 104 19.52 12.28 31.96
CA ARG A 104 20.92 12.41 31.57
C ARG A 104 21.75 12.84 32.78
N GLN A 105 22.74 12.06 33.11
CA GLN A 105 23.75 12.43 34.11
C GLN A 105 24.93 13.08 33.40
N SER A 106 25.24 14.28 33.81
CA SER A 106 26.45 15.01 33.39
C SER A 106 27.39 15.06 34.58
N ILE A 107 28.58 14.49 34.42
CA ILE A 107 29.61 14.50 35.43
C ILE A 107 30.70 15.49 35.00
N SER A 108 30.89 16.54 35.77
CA SER A 108 31.98 17.49 35.57
C SER A 108 33.06 17.23 36.60
N ILE A 109 34.25 16.87 36.15
CA ILE A 109 35.39 16.55 37.01
C ILE A 109 36.40 17.68 36.88
N ASN A 110 36.57 18.46 37.95
CA ASN A 110 37.64 19.43 38.10
C ASN A 110 38.73 18.87 39.05
N ARG A 111 39.92 19.42 39.01
CA ARG A 111 41.07 18.94 39.81
C ARG A 111 40.81 18.89 41.32
N GLN A 112 39.79 19.57 41.82
CA GLN A 112 39.47 19.68 43.24
C GLN A 112 38.03 19.29 43.61
N ASP A 113 37.13 19.13 42.58
CA ASP A 113 35.71 18.82 42.84
C ASP A 113 35.11 17.99 41.73
N THR A 114 34.19 17.10 42.09
CA THR A 114 33.37 16.33 41.17
C THR A 114 31.91 16.75 41.37
N SER A 115 31.31 17.40 40.39
CA SER A 115 29.87 17.72 40.41
C SER A 115 29.09 16.82 39.45
N THR A 116 27.98 16.29 39.97
CA THR A 116 27.05 15.47 39.18
C THR A 116 25.76 16.26 39.02
N SER A 117 25.37 16.49 37.78
CA SER A 117 24.11 17.13 37.43
C SER A 117 23.20 16.08 36.75
N ILE A 118 21.97 15.97 37.26
CA ILE A 118 20.94 15.11 36.67
C ILE A 118 19.92 16.00 35.99
N ASN A 119 19.85 15.92 34.66
CA ASN A 119 18.86 16.61 33.88
C ASN A 119 17.85 15.61 33.29
N THR A 120 16.57 15.92 33.43
CA THR A 120 15.50 15.15 32.78
C THR A 120 15.13 15.83 31.48
N GLN A 121 15.27 15.13 30.37
CA GLN A 121 14.98 15.63 29.02
C GLN A 121 13.98 14.72 28.31
N LEU A 122 13.09 15.32 27.52
CA LEU A 122 12.15 14.59 26.67
C LEU A 122 12.83 14.21 25.37
N ASP A 123 13.19 12.94 25.21
CA ASP A 123 13.85 12.42 24.02
C ASP A 123 12.90 11.50 23.23
N SER A 124 13.13 11.36 21.89
CA SER A 124 12.37 10.42 21.06
C SER A 124 12.56 8.98 21.55
N LEU A 125 11.46 8.22 21.69
CA LEU A 125 11.51 6.83 22.11
C LEU A 125 12.37 5.98 21.14
N ILE A 126 12.15 6.16 19.83
CA ILE A 126 13.01 5.61 18.78
C ILE A 126 13.46 6.80 17.89
N PRO A 127 14.72 7.25 18.02
CA PRO A 127 15.22 8.36 17.20
C PRO A 127 15.25 8.03 15.71
N ALA A 128 15.02 9.03 14.86
CA ALA A 128 15.07 8.89 13.40
C ALA A 128 16.42 8.33 12.90
N SER A 129 17.52 8.72 13.56
CA SER A 129 18.85 8.18 13.26
C SER A 129 18.95 6.67 13.50
N LYS A 130 18.26 6.15 14.52
CA LYS A 130 18.23 4.70 14.78
C LYS A 130 17.44 3.97 13.71
N ILE A 131 16.31 4.54 13.26
CA ILE A 131 15.50 3.98 12.17
C ILE A 131 16.29 3.96 10.86
N ALA A 132 17.02 5.03 10.57
CA ALA A 132 17.85 5.15 9.37
C ALA A 132 19.05 4.17 9.32
N ASN A 133 19.43 3.62 10.46
CA ASN A 133 20.59 2.70 10.59
C ASN A 133 20.17 1.27 10.99
N LEU A 134 18.91 0.88 10.74
CA LEU A 134 18.48 -0.49 11.01
C LEU A 134 19.20 -1.49 10.10
N SER A 135 19.61 -2.60 10.69
CA SER A 135 20.22 -3.71 9.95
C SER A 135 19.14 -4.58 9.29
N GLN A 136 19.53 -5.33 8.27
CA GLN A 136 18.67 -6.31 7.62
C GLN A 136 17.99 -7.25 8.63
N GLY A 137 16.69 -7.45 8.45
CA GLY A 137 15.87 -8.30 9.33
C GLY A 137 15.50 -7.66 10.66
N THR A 138 15.90 -6.39 10.90
CA THR A 138 15.52 -5.63 12.09
C THR A 138 14.42 -4.63 11.71
N PHE A 139 13.39 -4.54 12.56
CA PHE A 139 12.22 -3.73 12.33
C PHE A 139 11.88 -2.90 13.57
N VAL A 140 11.31 -1.75 13.33
CA VAL A 140 10.63 -0.92 14.32
C VAL A 140 9.17 -0.79 13.95
N GLY A 141 8.31 -0.62 14.93
CA GLY A 141 6.89 -0.48 14.61
C GLY A 141 6.03 -0.23 15.82
N SER A 142 4.75 -0.14 15.54
CA SER A 142 3.70 -0.07 16.54
C SER A 142 2.56 -1.04 16.21
N VAL A 143 1.97 -1.60 17.24
CA VAL A 143 0.80 -2.48 17.14
C VAL A 143 -0.35 -1.87 17.93
N ALA A 144 -1.55 -2.02 17.41
CA ALA A 144 -2.77 -1.59 18.08
C ALA A 144 -3.42 -2.76 18.82
N ASP A 145 -4.22 -2.46 19.84
CA ASP A 145 -4.99 -3.46 20.57
C ASP A 145 -5.97 -4.18 19.63
N ASN A 146 -6.14 -5.47 19.87
CA ASN A 146 -7.15 -6.29 19.24
C ASN A 146 -8.43 -6.29 20.07
N PHE A 147 -9.53 -6.77 19.50
CA PHE A 147 -10.76 -7.00 20.23
C PHE A 147 -10.55 -8.04 21.34
N GLY A 148 -10.61 -7.59 22.59
CA GLY A 148 -10.48 -8.46 23.77
C GLY A 148 -9.04 -8.76 24.19
N GLU A 149 -8.04 -8.16 23.54
CA GLU A 149 -6.62 -8.27 23.92
C GLU A 149 -6.03 -6.88 24.05
N GLU A 150 -5.51 -6.58 25.22
CA GLU A 150 -4.72 -5.36 25.48
C GLU A 150 -3.24 -5.69 25.32
N ILE A 151 -2.52 -4.86 24.56
CA ILE A 151 -1.09 -5.01 24.30
C ILE A 151 -0.33 -4.00 25.17
N ASP A 152 0.38 -4.48 26.19
CA ASP A 152 1.13 -3.62 27.09
C ASP A 152 2.24 -2.84 26.37
N GLN A 153 2.99 -3.51 25.52
CA GLN A 153 4.08 -2.90 24.76
C GLN A 153 3.70 -2.71 23.30
N LYS A 154 3.13 -1.54 23.00
CA LYS A 154 2.65 -1.22 21.65
C LYS A 154 3.74 -0.87 20.65
N ILE A 155 4.88 -0.38 21.12
CA ILE A 155 6.01 0.02 20.27
C ILE A 155 7.13 -0.97 20.43
N PHE A 156 7.69 -1.42 19.33
CA PHE A 156 8.74 -2.44 19.32
C PHE A 156 9.92 -2.07 18.44
N HIS A 157 11.08 -2.63 18.80
CA HIS A 157 12.29 -2.69 18.02
C HIS A 157 12.81 -4.12 18.12
N SER A 158 12.58 -4.91 17.08
CA SER A 158 12.78 -6.36 17.10
C SER A 158 13.43 -6.86 15.83
N ARG A 159 14.06 -8.02 15.93
CA ARG A 159 14.62 -8.75 14.80
C ARG A 159 13.73 -9.93 14.47
N ILE A 160 13.44 -10.11 13.17
CA ILE A 160 12.74 -11.28 12.67
C ILE A 160 13.72 -12.45 12.63
N ILE A 161 13.34 -13.55 13.28
CA ILE A 161 14.06 -14.81 13.22
C ILE A 161 13.39 -15.65 12.13
N VAL A 162 14.14 -15.95 11.07
CA VAL A 162 13.66 -16.77 9.95
C VAL A 162 14.25 -18.16 10.10
N ASP A 163 13.38 -19.16 10.10
CA ASP A 163 13.75 -20.58 10.00
C ASP A 163 14.06 -20.89 8.53
N SER A 164 15.32 -20.81 8.15
CA SER A 164 15.77 -21.01 6.78
C SER A 164 15.53 -22.42 6.25
N GLU A 165 15.55 -23.44 7.12
CA GLU A 165 15.31 -24.83 6.73
C GLU A 165 13.84 -25.04 6.39
N LYS A 166 12.95 -24.50 7.22
CA LYS A 166 11.50 -24.53 6.96
C LYS A 166 11.14 -23.80 5.68
N VAL A 167 11.67 -22.59 5.47
CA VAL A 167 11.44 -21.82 4.25
C VAL A 167 11.93 -22.56 3.01
N ALA A 168 13.12 -23.18 3.08
CA ALA A 168 13.64 -23.97 1.97
C ALA A 168 12.79 -25.20 1.66
N ALA A 169 12.26 -25.87 2.69
CA ALA A 169 11.36 -27.00 2.53
C ALA A 169 10.01 -26.58 1.90
N GLU A 170 9.42 -25.48 2.35
CA GLU A 170 8.19 -24.92 1.79
C GLU A 170 8.40 -24.48 0.34
N THR A 171 9.52 -23.84 0.01
CA THR A 171 9.83 -23.43 -1.36
C THR A 171 9.96 -24.62 -2.31
N LYS A 172 10.56 -25.71 -1.86
CA LYS A 172 10.63 -26.96 -2.63
C LYS A 172 9.27 -27.63 -2.84
N ALA A 173 8.34 -27.41 -1.92
CA ALA A 173 7.00 -27.97 -1.98
C ALA A 173 6.04 -27.18 -2.88
N TYR A 174 6.43 -26.02 -3.39
CA TYR A 174 5.60 -25.21 -4.28
C TYR A 174 5.26 -25.99 -5.57
N LYS A 175 3.98 -26.05 -5.83
CA LYS A 175 3.48 -26.63 -7.08
C LYS A 175 3.43 -25.51 -8.15
N LYS A 176 3.71 -25.88 -9.38
CA LYS A 176 3.48 -24.96 -10.51
C LYS A 176 2.01 -24.58 -10.56
N ILE A 177 1.74 -23.33 -10.89
CA ILE A 177 0.37 -22.86 -11.15
C ILE A 177 -0.19 -23.72 -12.28
N PRO A 178 -1.35 -24.41 -12.09
CA PRO A 178 -1.92 -25.22 -13.16
C PRO A 178 -2.29 -24.33 -14.34
N VAL A 179 -1.89 -24.73 -15.53
CA VAL A 179 -2.34 -24.10 -16.76
C VAL A 179 -3.78 -24.56 -17.00
N ILE A 180 -4.74 -23.65 -16.83
CA ILE A 180 -6.17 -23.96 -16.92
C ILE A 180 -6.57 -24.19 -18.37
N ASN A 181 -5.98 -23.47 -19.32
CA ASN A 181 -6.22 -23.62 -20.74
C ASN A 181 -4.88 -23.69 -21.46
N GLU A 182 -4.61 -24.81 -22.11
CA GLU A 182 -3.50 -24.95 -23.06
C GLU A 182 -4.08 -24.74 -24.46
N PHE A 183 -3.61 -23.69 -25.13
CA PHE A 183 -3.93 -23.45 -26.53
C PHE A 183 -2.81 -24.01 -27.38
N LYS A 184 -3.10 -25.09 -28.10
CA LYS A 184 -2.16 -25.74 -29.03
C LYS A 184 -2.72 -25.72 -30.44
N ASP A 185 -1.85 -25.54 -31.42
CA ASP A 185 -2.19 -25.70 -32.82
C ASP A 185 -2.31 -27.21 -33.21
N GLU A 186 -2.66 -27.47 -34.46
CA GLU A 186 -2.79 -28.83 -34.99
C GLU A 186 -1.47 -29.61 -34.92
N ASN A 187 -0.33 -28.92 -34.83
CA ASN A 187 1.02 -29.49 -34.74
C ASN A 187 1.49 -29.65 -33.27
N GLY A 188 0.67 -29.25 -32.29
CA GLY A 188 0.99 -29.33 -30.88
C GLY A 188 1.84 -28.16 -30.33
N ASN A 189 2.08 -27.10 -31.11
CA ASN A 189 2.81 -25.91 -30.66
C ASN A 189 1.93 -25.05 -29.77
N ASP A 190 2.52 -24.41 -28.76
CA ASP A 190 1.83 -23.44 -27.90
C ASP A 190 1.50 -22.17 -28.67
N ILE A 191 0.21 -21.86 -28.78
CA ILE A 191 -0.32 -20.65 -29.43
C ILE A 191 -0.96 -19.67 -28.45
N MET A 192 -0.71 -19.80 -27.16
CA MET A 192 -1.30 -18.96 -26.10
C MET A 192 -1.10 -17.47 -26.41
N GLN A 193 0.13 -17.06 -26.73
CA GLN A 193 0.42 -15.66 -27.04
C GLN A 193 -0.38 -15.14 -28.23
N GLN A 194 -0.48 -15.94 -29.28
CA GLN A 194 -1.26 -15.58 -30.48
C GLN A 194 -2.76 -15.43 -30.14
N GLN A 195 -3.28 -16.28 -29.26
CA GLN A 195 -4.68 -16.17 -28.81
C GLN A 195 -4.91 -14.93 -27.95
N ILE A 196 -3.96 -14.58 -27.10
CA ILE A 196 -4.01 -13.35 -26.30
C ILE A 196 -4.02 -12.11 -27.21
N ASP A 197 -3.10 -12.05 -28.17
CA ASP A 197 -2.98 -10.92 -29.11
C ASP A 197 -4.23 -10.79 -30.00
N ARG A 198 -4.78 -11.93 -30.45
CA ARG A 198 -6.02 -11.97 -31.21
C ARG A 198 -7.20 -11.47 -30.39
N ASN A 199 -7.32 -11.94 -29.15
CA ASN A 199 -8.40 -11.52 -28.24
C ASN A 199 -8.29 -10.03 -27.93
N TYR A 200 -7.07 -9.52 -27.67
CA TYR A 200 -6.82 -8.10 -27.47
C TYR A 200 -7.27 -7.26 -28.68
N SER A 201 -6.88 -7.69 -29.87
CA SER A 201 -7.25 -6.99 -31.11
C SER A 201 -8.77 -7.00 -31.36
N HIS A 202 -9.44 -8.10 -31.02
CA HIS A 202 -10.91 -8.21 -31.10
C HIS A 202 -11.60 -7.26 -30.13
N ILE A 203 -11.19 -7.30 -28.85
CA ILE A 203 -11.75 -6.39 -27.83
C ILE A 203 -11.54 -4.93 -28.21
N LYS A 204 -10.37 -4.59 -28.75
CA LYS A 204 -10.09 -3.22 -29.21
C LYS A 204 -11.00 -2.81 -30.37
N ALA A 205 -11.24 -3.70 -31.32
CA ALA A 205 -12.16 -3.45 -32.43
C ALA A 205 -13.59 -3.27 -31.94
N ASP A 206 -14.06 -4.11 -31.03
CA ASP A 206 -15.40 -4.02 -30.44
C ASP A 206 -15.59 -2.69 -29.69
N VAL A 207 -14.60 -2.26 -28.94
CA VAL A 207 -14.63 -0.95 -28.23
C VAL A 207 -14.71 0.20 -29.22
N MET A 208 -13.93 0.16 -30.31
CA MET A 208 -13.98 1.19 -31.35
C MET A 208 -15.35 1.23 -32.02
N GLN A 209 -15.94 0.06 -32.30
CA GLN A 209 -17.27 -0.03 -32.88
C GLN A 209 -18.33 0.58 -31.97
N ILE A 210 -18.29 0.30 -30.67
CA ILE A 210 -19.20 0.90 -29.69
C ILE A 210 -19.07 2.43 -29.69
N ILE A 211 -17.84 2.95 -29.77
CA ILE A 211 -17.60 4.40 -29.80
C ILE A 211 -18.20 5.01 -31.09
N GLU A 212 -17.99 4.37 -32.24
CA GLU A 212 -18.51 4.82 -33.51
C GLU A 212 -20.05 4.82 -33.52
N ASP A 213 -20.66 3.74 -33.05
CA ASP A 213 -22.10 3.59 -32.96
C ASP A 213 -22.74 4.67 -32.06
N GLU A 214 -22.08 4.92 -30.89
CA GLU A 214 -22.54 5.95 -29.96
C GLU A 214 -22.36 7.37 -30.51
N MET A 215 -21.26 7.64 -31.19
CA MET A 215 -21.01 8.91 -31.86
C MET A 215 -22.03 9.15 -32.97
N GLU A 216 -22.40 8.12 -33.71
CA GLU A 216 -23.46 8.19 -34.72
C GLU A 216 -24.82 8.45 -34.09
N ARG A 217 -25.14 7.78 -32.97
CA ARG A 217 -26.34 8.02 -32.19
C ARG A 217 -26.44 9.49 -31.73
N ILE A 218 -25.36 10.03 -31.17
CA ILE A 218 -25.30 11.41 -30.69
C ILE A 218 -25.47 12.42 -31.85
N LYS A 219 -24.88 12.16 -33.00
CA LYS A 219 -25.02 13.02 -34.19
C LYS A 219 -26.46 13.06 -34.71
N ASN A 220 -27.17 11.95 -34.58
CA ASN A 220 -28.54 11.80 -35.11
C ASN A 220 -29.61 12.24 -34.11
N ASP A 221 -29.28 12.37 -32.83
CA ASP A 221 -30.21 12.80 -31.78
C ASP A 221 -30.14 14.33 -31.61
N PRO A 222 -31.25 15.06 -31.87
CA PRO A 222 -31.28 16.51 -31.76
C PRO A 222 -30.95 17.04 -30.35
N ASP A 223 -31.28 16.27 -29.31
CA ASP A 223 -31.09 16.67 -27.91
C ASP A 223 -29.64 16.45 -27.45
N LEU A 224 -28.92 15.52 -28.07
CA LEU A 224 -27.54 15.16 -27.73
C LEU A 224 -26.50 15.83 -28.63
N LYS A 225 -26.87 16.24 -29.81
CA LYS A 225 -26.00 16.91 -30.78
C LYS A 225 -25.21 18.11 -30.24
N PRO A 226 -25.74 18.93 -29.30
CA PRO A 226 -25.00 20.02 -28.69
C PRO A 226 -23.83 19.59 -27.79
N LEU A 227 -23.76 18.30 -27.42
CA LEU A 227 -22.66 17.75 -26.59
C LEU A 227 -21.39 17.45 -27.38
N ILE A 228 -21.45 17.49 -28.72
CA ILE A 228 -20.27 17.29 -29.56
C ILE A 228 -19.45 18.58 -29.53
N PRO A 229 -18.15 18.54 -29.07
CA PRO A 229 -17.29 19.71 -29.17
C PRO A 229 -17.24 20.19 -30.62
N GLN A 230 -17.58 21.45 -30.84
CA GLN A 230 -17.34 22.07 -32.14
C GLN A 230 -15.84 22.31 -32.22
N ASP A 231 -15.18 21.73 -33.21
CA ASP A 231 -13.83 22.10 -33.57
C ASP A 231 -13.80 23.62 -33.77
N GLU A 232 -13.25 24.35 -32.83
CA GLU A 232 -12.89 25.74 -33.10
C GLU A 232 -11.71 25.67 -34.09
N GLY A 233 -12.12 25.74 -35.37
CA GLY A 233 -11.19 25.79 -36.49
C GLY A 233 -10.12 26.85 -36.21
N ASP A 234 -8.88 26.48 -36.46
CA ASP A 234 -7.71 27.33 -36.51
C ASP A 234 -8.08 28.76 -36.96
N LYS A 235 -8.05 29.69 -36.02
CA LYS A 235 -7.94 31.10 -36.36
C LYS A 235 -6.46 31.43 -36.41
N GLU A 236 -6.02 31.66 -37.65
CA GLU A 236 -4.73 32.27 -38.01
C GLU A 236 -4.26 33.40 -37.09
#